data_a930fef3097937fd95ee24c25cc6df63
#
_entry.id   a930fef3097937fd95ee24c25cc6df63
#
_cell.length_a   1.000
_cell.length_b   1.000
_cell.length_c   1.000
_cell.angle_alpha   90.00
_cell.angle_beta   90.00
_cell.angle_gamma   90.00
#
_symmetry.space_group_name_H-M   'P 1'
#
loop_
_entity.id
_entity.type
_entity.pdbx_description
1 polymer ?
#
loop_
_entity_poly.entity_id
_entity_poly.type
_entity_poly.pdbx_seq_one_letter_code
_entity_poly.pdbx_strand_id
1 'polypeptide(L)'
;MTKINNKFFIAPVLGALCSLTLLVTSCKPKHVEVIDEEITKDTLSEGTRSSLESISVNIPSPMDVTSEIAGAGISFNKSIVNPTSKASSYATNYQKSLNLGVYGSDLGYVSGFKQMQDALGNIGVVKKLAEEVGVSSAYDEAAIKKIVDNMSKVDSASKTAELIKDVYQKAERNLRSHQRVEVAGLVITGGWVEGLYIATQAVGTTPRDAKTDKLYARIWNQVYSFQYVSQLLNDNQKNPDFAKLIEELKDVQTLCKSLEKKPRMNNADVLIVKEKITAVRNKITG
;
A
#
# COMPACT_ATOMS: atom_id res chain seq x y z
N MET A 1 -31.08 -68.91 -32.81
CA MET A 1 -32.21 -68.81 -33.75
C MET A 1 -32.24 -67.35 -34.18
N THR A 2 -32.08 -66.85 -35.32
CA THR A 2 -32.02 -67.35 -36.69
C THR A 2 -31.20 -66.29 -37.48
N LYS A 3 -30.25 -66.76 -38.24
CA LYS A 3 -29.59 -66.14 -39.38
C LYS A 3 -30.63 -65.56 -40.36
N ILE A 4 -30.25 -64.53 -41.11
CA ILE A 4 -30.29 -64.62 -42.57
C ILE A 4 -29.45 -63.47 -43.14
N ASN A 5 -28.53 -63.85 -44.00
CA ASN A 5 -27.75 -63.26 -45.05
C ASN A 5 -28.61 -62.72 -46.22
N ASN A 6 -28.10 -61.76 -46.99
CA ASN A 6 -27.93 -61.83 -48.45
C ASN A 6 -27.35 -60.49 -48.95
N LYS A 7 -26.37 -60.54 -49.55
CA LYS A 7 -25.54 -60.58 -50.77
C LYS A 7 -26.20 -60.02 -52.05
N PHE A 8 -25.30 -59.35 -52.81
CA PHE A 8 -25.29 -59.08 -54.27
C PHE A 8 -26.01 -57.81 -54.72
N PHE A 9 -25.44 -56.94 -55.52
CA PHE A 9 -24.83 -57.14 -56.87
C PHE A 9 -23.96 -55.94 -57.29
N ILE A 10 -23.01 -56.22 -58.15
CA ILE A 10 -22.00 -55.43 -58.84
C ILE A 10 -22.58 -54.81 -60.12
N ALA A 11 -22.12 -53.63 -60.46
CA ALA A 11 -21.47 -53.36 -61.75
C ALA A 11 -21.51 -51.87 -62.15
N PRO A 12 -20.62 -51.44 -63.02
CA PRO A 12 -20.07 -50.11 -63.07
C PRO A 12 -20.57 -49.32 -64.27
N VAL A 13 -20.55 -47.99 -64.20
CA VAL A 13 -20.53 -47.14 -65.40
C VAL A 13 -19.58 -45.96 -65.25
N LEU A 14 -18.68 -45.91 -66.20
CA LEU A 14 -17.76 -44.82 -66.49
C LEU A 14 -18.55 -43.51 -66.78
N GLY A 15 -17.95 -42.40 -66.43
CA GLY A 15 -18.24 -41.17 -67.09
C GLY A 15 -17.91 -39.86 -66.39
N ALA A 16 -16.89 -39.24 -66.92
CA ALA A 16 -16.66 -37.80 -67.02
C ALA A 16 -16.04 -37.06 -65.87
N LEU A 17 -14.77 -36.69 -66.12
CA LEU A 17 -14.01 -35.59 -65.49
C LEU A 17 -14.86 -34.31 -65.42
N CYS A 18 -14.89 -33.76 -64.21
CA CYS A 18 -14.92 -32.32 -63.99
C CYS A 18 -14.10 -31.96 -62.73
N SER A 19 -12.94 -31.48 -63.03
CA SER A 19 -11.98 -30.96 -61.98
C SER A 19 -12.55 -29.68 -61.41
N LEU A 20 -13.14 -29.80 -60.24
CA LEU A 20 -13.45 -28.62 -59.37
C LEU A 20 -12.45 -28.60 -58.20
N THR A 21 -11.43 -27.80 -58.36
CA THR A 21 -10.44 -27.51 -57.29
C THR A 21 -11.14 -26.73 -56.19
N LEU A 22 -11.56 -27.44 -55.16
CA LEU A 22 -11.97 -26.84 -53.89
C LEU A 22 -10.70 -26.33 -53.15
N LEU A 23 -10.49 -25.02 -53.17
CA LEU A 23 -9.57 -24.33 -52.30
C LEU A 23 -10.07 -24.48 -50.86
N VAL A 24 -9.62 -25.50 -50.17
CA VAL A 24 -9.71 -25.59 -48.71
C VAL A 24 -8.76 -24.55 -48.14
N THR A 25 -9.24 -23.37 -47.82
CA THR A 25 -8.57 -22.43 -46.96
C THR A 25 -8.52 -23.04 -45.57
N SER A 26 -7.39 -23.68 -45.27
CA SER A 26 -7.04 -24.13 -43.93
C SER A 26 -6.89 -22.90 -43.04
N CYS A 27 -7.93 -22.57 -42.26
CA CYS A 27 -7.78 -21.68 -41.13
C CYS A 27 -6.88 -22.40 -40.09
N LYS A 28 -5.59 -22.10 -40.10
CA LYS A 28 -4.73 -22.40 -38.97
C LYS A 28 -5.30 -21.65 -37.79
N PRO A 29 -5.51 -22.32 -36.61
CA PRO A 29 -5.80 -21.59 -35.39
C PRO A 29 -4.62 -20.64 -35.16
N LYS A 30 -4.92 -19.34 -34.99
CA LYS A 30 -3.95 -18.37 -34.51
C LYS A 30 -3.37 -18.96 -33.24
N HIS A 31 -2.12 -19.36 -33.28
CA HIS A 31 -1.32 -19.49 -32.07
C HIS A 31 -1.47 -18.15 -31.37
N VAL A 32 -2.17 -18.15 -30.24
CA VAL A 32 -1.99 -17.12 -29.23
C VAL A 32 -0.55 -17.37 -28.79
N GLU A 33 0.37 -16.56 -29.29
CA GLU A 33 1.65 -16.39 -28.65
C GLU A 33 1.30 -15.99 -27.22
N VAL A 34 1.44 -16.95 -26.31
CA VAL A 34 1.66 -16.64 -24.92
C VAL A 34 2.94 -15.83 -24.98
N ILE A 35 2.78 -14.51 -24.91
CA ILE A 35 3.90 -13.63 -24.62
C ILE A 35 4.34 -14.14 -23.25
N ASP A 36 5.36 -15.01 -23.23
CA ASP A 36 6.20 -15.17 -22.06
C ASP A 36 6.57 -13.73 -21.69
N GLU A 37 5.95 -13.20 -20.62
CA GLU A 37 6.45 -12.01 -19.99
C GLU A 37 7.90 -12.36 -19.62
N GLU A 38 8.80 -12.00 -20.52
CA GLU A 38 10.21 -11.93 -20.25
C GLU A 38 10.29 -11.17 -18.93
N ILE A 39 10.68 -11.88 -17.87
CA ILE A 39 10.92 -11.29 -16.56
C ILE A 39 11.88 -10.13 -16.82
N THR A 40 11.28 -8.94 -16.99
CA THR A 40 12.02 -7.73 -17.31
C THR A 40 13.03 -7.57 -16.18
N LYS A 41 14.29 -7.67 -16.55
CA LYS A 41 15.44 -7.43 -15.68
C LYS A 41 15.12 -6.24 -14.80
N ASP A 42 15.19 -6.44 -13.50
CA ASP A 42 14.98 -5.44 -12.46
C ASP A 42 15.65 -4.10 -12.88
N THR A 43 14.84 -3.17 -13.36
CA THR A 43 15.29 -1.88 -13.92
C THR A 43 15.42 -0.80 -12.84
N LEU A 44 15.14 -1.16 -11.56
CA LEU A 44 15.33 -0.25 -10.46
C LEU A 44 16.81 0.10 -10.32
N SER A 45 17.11 1.38 -10.19
CA SER A 45 18.46 1.79 -9.82
C SER A 45 18.83 1.20 -8.46
N GLU A 46 20.11 0.87 -8.28
CA GLU A 46 20.61 0.34 -7.00
C GLU A 46 20.32 1.31 -5.84
N GLY A 47 20.39 2.61 -6.09
CA GLY A 47 20.02 3.65 -5.12
C GLY A 47 18.55 3.56 -4.69
N THR A 48 17.63 3.45 -5.64
CA THR A 48 16.19 3.32 -5.34
C THR A 48 15.90 2.05 -4.54
N ARG A 49 16.53 0.92 -4.88
CA ARG A 49 16.40 -0.34 -4.13
C ARG A 49 16.90 -0.19 -2.70
N SER A 50 18.10 0.35 -2.52
CA SER A 50 18.68 0.61 -1.20
C SER A 50 17.81 1.54 -0.36
N SER A 51 17.24 2.59 -0.97
CA SER A 51 16.32 3.51 -0.29
C SER A 51 15.05 2.80 0.20
N LEU A 52 14.43 1.95 -0.64
CA LEU A 52 13.26 1.17 -0.26
C LEU A 52 13.55 0.15 0.85
N GLU A 53 14.72 -0.51 0.82
CA GLU A 53 15.15 -1.42 1.88
C GLU A 53 15.37 -0.68 3.20
N SER A 54 16.02 0.47 3.14
CA SER A 54 16.26 1.33 4.31
C SER A 54 14.95 1.79 4.94
N ILE A 55 13.96 2.14 4.12
CA ILE A 55 12.61 2.52 4.56
C ILE A 55 11.96 1.38 5.37
N SER A 56 11.98 0.16 4.85
CA SER A 56 11.29 -0.97 5.51
C SER A 56 11.85 -1.33 6.88
N VAL A 57 13.13 -1.05 7.09
CA VAL A 57 13.80 -1.32 8.36
C VAL A 57 13.60 -0.16 9.35
N ASN A 58 13.58 1.06 8.86
CA ASN A 58 13.72 2.26 9.71
C ASN A 58 12.41 3.04 9.92
N ILE A 59 11.39 2.86 9.07
CA ILE A 59 10.08 3.49 9.30
C ILE A 59 9.25 2.61 10.23
N PRO A 60 8.80 3.14 11.38
CA PRO A 60 7.91 2.40 12.28
C PRO A 60 6.61 1.98 11.57
N SER A 61 6.15 0.77 11.84
CA SER A 61 4.83 0.37 11.35
C SER A 61 3.72 1.16 12.04
N PRO A 62 2.56 1.37 11.41
CA PRO A 62 1.41 2.03 12.06
C PRO A 62 0.97 1.34 13.36
N MET A 63 1.13 0.03 13.44
CA MET A 63 0.82 -0.75 14.64
C MET A 63 1.79 -0.46 15.79
N ASP A 64 3.08 -0.27 15.48
CA ASP A 64 4.07 0.07 16.51
C ASP A 64 3.77 1.45 17.12
N VAL A 65 3.41 2.43 16.28
CA VAL A 65 2.99 3.76 16.72
C VAL A 65 1.77 3.66 17.64
N THR A 66 0.75 2.91 17.21
CA THR A 66 -0.48 2.73 17.99
C THR A 66 -0.23 2.02 19.32
N SER A 67 0.66 1.04 19.35
CA SER A 67 1.06 0.34 20.58
C SER A 67 1.70 1.28 21.59
N GLU A 68 2.55 2.21 21.14
CA GLU A 68 3.17 3.20 22.03
C GLU A 68 2.15 4.24 22.53
N ILE A 69 1.18 4.64 21.70
CA ILE A 69 0.08 5.53 22.11
C ILE A 69 -0.75 4.87 23.21
N ALA A 70 -1.17 3.63 23.00
CA ALA A 70 -1.93 2.86 23.97
C ALA A 70 -1.12 2.60 25.25
N GLY A 71 0.17 2.25 25.12
CA GLY A 71 1.10 2.05 26.23
C GLY A 71 1.33 3.29 27.08
N ALA A 72 1.23 4.49 26.50
CA ALA A 72 1.24 5.76 27.19
C ALA A 72 -0.07 6.05 27.96
N GLY A 73 -1.08 5.19 27.86
CA GLY A 73 -2.39 5.38 28.47
C GLY A 73 -3.29 6.39 27.74
N ILE A 74 -2.95 6.73 26.50
CA ILE A 74 -3.73 7.66 25.67
C ILE A 74 -4.88 6.90 25.01
N SER A 75 -6.09 7.39 25.15
CA SER A 75 -7.30 6.79 24.59
C SER A 75 -7.44 7.05 23.10
N PHE A 76 -8.22 6.19 22.43
CA PHE A 76 -8.60 6.37 21.03
C PHE A 76 -9.27 7.71 20.79
N ASN A 77 -8.88 8.38 19.72
CA ASN A 77 -9.51 9.62 19.27
C ASN A 77 -9.89 9.49 17.78
N LYS A 78 -11.18 9.34 17.52
CA LYS A 78 -11.70 9.21 16.15
C LYS A 78 -11.48 10.45 15.29
N SER A 79 -11.39 11.63 15.89
CA SER A 79 -11.29 12.89 15.14
C SER A 79 -9.98 13.07 14.37
N ILE A 80 -8.95 12.28 14.70
CA ILE A 80 -7.67 12.30 13.99
C ILE A 80 -7.61 11.33 12.80
N VAL A 81 -8.58 10.42 12.68
CA VAL A 81 -8.68 9.49 11.56
C VAL A 81 -9.25 10.19 10.32
N ASN A 82 -8.73 9.89 9.15
CA ASN A 82 -9.24 10.45 7.91
C ASN A 82 -10.63 9.85 7.59
N PRO A 83 -11.69 10.66 7.39
CA PRO A 83 -13.03 10.15 7.11
C PRO A 83 -13.06 9.31 5.83
N THR A 84 -13.60 8.08 5.91
CA THR A 84 -13.71 7.17 4.75
C THR A 84 -14.55 7.76 3.60
N SER A 85 -15.44 8.70 3.89
CA SER A 85 -16.23 9.44 2.90
C SER A 85 -15.37 10.28 1.94
N LYS A 86 -14.18 10.70 2.34
CA LYS A 86 -13.25 11.45 1.48
C LYS A 86 -12.63 10.59 0.37
N ALA A 87 -12.67 9.27 0.47
CA ALA A 87 -12.03 8.38 -0.51
C ALA A 87 -12.52 8.57 -1.95
N SER A 88 -13.75 9.06 -2.15
CA SER A 88 -14.32 9.34 -3.47
C SER A 88 -13.91 10.69 -4.06
N SER A 89 -13.30 11.58 -3.28
CA SER A 89 -12.88 12.91 -3.74
C SER A 89 -11.50 12.92 -4.41
N TYR A 90 -10.69 11.86 -4.24
CA TYR A 90 -9.35 11.78 -4.83
C TYR A 90 -9.43 11.44 -6.32
N ALA A 91 -9.08 12.41 -7.17
CA ALA A 91 -9.24 12.29 -8.62
C ALA A 91 -8.01 11.68 -9.31
N THR A 92 -6.81 12.05 -8.88
CA THR A 92 -5.55 11.67 -9.56
C THR A 92 -4.88 10.47 -8.90
N ASN A 93 -4.05 9.73 -9.65
CA ASN A 93 -3.24 8.64 -9.09
C ASN A 93 -2.30 9.13 -8.00
N TYR A 94 -1.77 10.35 -8.12
CA TYR A 94 -0.99 11.01 -7.07
C TYR A 94 -1.77 11.09 -5.75
N GLN A 95 -2.98 11.67 -5.78
CA GLN A 95 -3.82 11.79 -4.59
C GLN A 95 -4.21 10.41 -4.02
N LYS A 96 -4.62 9.49 -4.89
CA LYS A 96 -5.04 8.14 -4.50
C LYS A 96 -3.90 7.35 -3.85
N SER A 97 -2.69 7.43 -4.41
CA SER A 97 -1.53 6.72 -3.88
C SER A 97 -1.11 7.26 -2.51
N LEU A 98 -1.03 8.59 -2.34
CA LEU A 98 -0.76 9.20 -1.03
C LEU A 98 -1.80 8.81 -0.01
N ASN A 99 -3.09 8.89 -0.37
CA ASN A 99 -4.17 8.56 0.55
C ASN A 99 -4.32 7.06 0.81
N LEU A 100 -3.88 6.19 -0.09
CA LEU A 100 -3.74 4.76 0.20
C LEU A 100 -2.80 4.53 1.39
N GLY A 101 -1.69 5.27 1.45
CA GLY A 101 -0.78 5.26 2.60
C GLY A 101 -1.41 5.83 3.87
N VAL A 102 -2.14 6.95 3.75
CA VAL A 102 -2.89 7.56 4.87
C VAL A 102 -3.87 6.55 5.47
N TYR A 103 -4.77 5.97 4.66
CA TYR A 103 -5.75 4.99 5.16
C TYR A 103 -5.11 3.69 5.66
N GLY A 104 -3.93 3.32 5.14
CA GLY A 104 -3.14 2.21 5.67
C GLY A 104 -2.67 2.48 7.11
N SER A 105 -2.22 3.70 7.42
CA SER A 105 -1.84 4.12 8.77
C SER A 105 -3.05 4.26 9.69
N ASP A 106 -4.16 4.83 9.20
CA ASP A 106 -5.42 4.89 9.92
C ASP A 106 -5.92 3.48 10.30
N LEU A 107 -5.85 2.53 9.35
CA LEU A 107 -6.21 1.13 9.62
C LEU A 107 -5.38 0.54 10.77
N GLY A 108 -4.08 0.81 10.80
CA GLY A 108 -3.22 0.43 11.92
C GLY A 108 -3.69 1.03 13.25
N TYR A 109 -4.01 2.32 13.25
CA TYR A 109 -4.47 3.03 14.44
C TYR A 109 -5.81 2.52 14.97
N VAL A 110 -6.84 2.46 14.12
CA VAL A 110 -8.17 2.00 14.54
C VAL A 110 -8.17 0.53 14.96
N SER A 111 -7.37 -0.31 14.29
CA SER A 111 -7.25 -1.73 14.63
C SER A 111 -6.54 -1.96 15.97
N GLY A 112 -5.47 -1.21 16.24
CA GLY A 112 -4.76 -1.29 17.51
C GLY A 112 -5.62 -0.89 18.71
N PHE A 113 -6.56 0.03 18.52
CA PHE A 113 -7.58 0.39 19.50
C PHE A 113 -8.86 -0.45 19.41
N LYS A 114 -8.88 -1.53 18.62
CA LYS A 114 -10.02 -2.46 18.47
C LYS A 114 -11.31 -1.78 18.01
N GLN A 115 -11.21 -0.74 17.20
CA GLN A 115 -12.36 -0.01 16.63
C GLN A 115 -12.87 -0.73 15.38
N MET A 116 -13.64 -1.80 15.57
CA MET A 116 -14.05 -2.74 14.52
C MET A 116 -14.72 -2.07 13.31
N GLN A 117 -15.71 -1.21 13.56
CA GLN A 117 -16.48 -0.57 12.48
C GLN A 117 -15.59 0.37 11.65
N ASP A 118 -14.73 1.15 12.32
CA ASP A 118 -13.81 2.05 11.65
C ASP A 118 -12.75 1.26 10.87
N ALA A 119 -12.27 0.13 11.39
CA ALA A 119 -11.33 -0.74 10.70
C ALA A 119 -11.94 -1.36 9.42
N LEU A 120 -13.18 -1.84 9.47
CA LEU A 120 -13.89 -2.36 8.30
C LEU A 120 -14.08 -1.28 7.22
N GLY A 121 -14.43 -0.05 7.64
CA GLY A 121 -14.52 1.08 6.75
C GLY A 121 -13.19 1.40 6.06
N ASN A 122 -12.10 1.44 6.82
CA ASN A 122 -10.75 1.69 6.30
C ASN A 122 -10.28 0.57 5.35
N ILE A 123 -10.53 -0.71 5.67
CA ILE A 123 -10.24 -1.84 4.77
C ILE A 123 -10.92 -1.65 3.41
N GLY A 124 -12.20 -1.25 3.41
CA GLY A 124 -12.94 -0.99 2.17
C GLY A 124 -12.29 0.12 1.33
N VAL A 125 -11.84 1.20 1.97
CA VAL A 125 -11.14 2.30 1.28
C VAL A 125 -9.77 1.87 0.77
N VAL A 126 -8.98 1.19 1.58
CA VAL A 126 -7.65 0.67 1.17
C VAL A 126 -7.79 -0.23 -0.05
N LYS A 127 -8.75 -1.18 -0.04
CA LYS A 127 -9.00 -2.05 -1.19
C LYS A 127 -9.36 -1.24 -2.43
N LYS A 128 -10.32 -0.32 -2.33
CA LYS A 128 -10.76 0.54 -3.45
C LYS A 128 -9.59 1.34 -4.03
N LEU A 129 -8.83 2.04 -3.21
CA LEU A 129 -7.71 2.86 -3.68
C LEU A 129 -6.60 2.00 -4.31
N ALA A 130 -6.30 0.82 -3.73
CA ALA A 130 -5.33 -0.12 -4.30
C ALA A 130 -5.74 -0.62 -5.69
N GLU A 131 -7.01 -0.92 -5.90
CA GLU A 131 -7.57 -1.27 -7.20
C GLU A 131 -7.42 -0.11 -8.20
N GLU A 132 -7.81 1.10 -7.78
CA GLU A 132 -7.80 2.29 -8.65
C GLU A 132 -6.38 2.73 -9.06
N VAL A 133 -5.35 2.48 -8.24
CA VAL A 133 -3.95 2.75 -8.61
C VAL A 133 -3.24 1.53 -9.20
N GLY A 134 -3.96 0.42 -9.38
CA GLY A 134 -3.45 -0.79 -10.05
C GLY A 134 -2.45 -1.60 -9.22
N VAL A 135 -2.60 -1.64 -7.89
CA VAL A 135 -1.75 -2.39 -6.97
C VAL A 135 -2.53 -3.39 -6.11
N SER A 136 -3.71 -3.80 -6.57
CA SER A 136 -4.58 -4.75 -5.85
C SER A 136 -3.89 -6.08 -5.54
N SER A 137 -2.99 -6.56 -6.42
CA SER A 137 -2.19 -7.77 -6.19
C SER A 137 -1.27 -7.68 -4.95
N ALA A 138 -0.97 -6.45 -4.48
CA ALA A 138 -0.24 -6.23 -3.24
C ALA A 138 -1.08 -6.55 -1.98
N TYR A 139 -2.41 -6.59 -2.12
CA TYR A 139 -3.35 -6.79 -1.02
C TYR A 139 -4.05 -8.14 -1.17
N ASP A 140 -3.55 -9.15 -0.45
CA ASP A 140 -4.09 -10.51 -0.44
C ASP A 140 -5.51 -10.52 0.18
N GLU A 141 -6.54 -10.80 -0.63
CA GLU A 141 -7.94 -10.86 -0.17
C GLU A 141 -8.14 -11.90 0.94
N ALA A 142 -7.43 -13.02 0.88
CA ALA A 142 -7.51 -14.05 1.92
C ALA A 142 -6.92 -13.56 3.25
N ALA A 143 -5.86 -12.74 3.19
CA ALA A 143 -5.28 -12.11 4.38
C ALA A 143 -6.21 -11.04 4.95
N ILE A 144 -6.82 -10.20 4.11
CA ILE A 144 -7.83 -9.21 4.53
C ILE A 144 -9.02 -9.92 5.19
N LYS A 145 -9.53 -11.00 4.58
CA LYS A 145 -10.62 -11.80 5.17
C LYS A 145 -10.23 -12.36 6.55
N LYS A 146 -9.00 -12.88 6.70
CA LYS A 146 -8.50 -13.35 8.01
C LYS A 146 -8.45 -12.24 9.05
N ILE A 147 -8.05 -11.01 8.65
CA ILE A 147 -8.08 -9.85 9.54
C ILE A 147 -9.51 -9.62 10.03
N VAL A 148 -10.48 -9.51 9.12
CA VAL A 148 -11.90 -9.29 9.44
C VAL A 148 -12.44 -10.40 10.34
N ASP A 149 -12.20 -11.68 10.01
CA ASP A 149 -12.65 -12.82 10.77
C ASP A 149 -12.05 -12.87 12.19
N ASN A 150 -10.80 -12.41 12.35
CA ASN A 150 -10.15 -12.36 13.67
C ASN A 150 -10.57 -11.14 14.48
N MET A 151 -10.85 -10.01 13.84
CA MET A 151 -11.34 -8.82 14.55
C MET A 151 -12.65 -9.07 15.29
N SER A 152 -13.47 -10.02 14.83
CA SER A 152 -14.74 -10.43 15.49
C SER A 152 -14.54 -11.30 16.73
N LYS A 153 -13.32 -11.81 17.00
CA LYS A 153 -13.03 -12.71 18.13
C LYS A 153 -12.40 -11.96 19.29
N VAL A 154 -12.92 -12.11 20.48
CA VAL A 154 -12.57 -11.34 21.69
C VAL A 154 -11.08 -11.43 22.07
N ASP A 155 -10.40 -12.55 21.77
CA ASP A 155 -8.99 -12.81 22.19
C ASP A 155 -7.96 -12.60 21.07
N SER A 156 -8.30 -11.97 19.97
CA SER A 156 -7.46 -11.98 18.75
C SER A 156 -6.73 -10.68 18.44
N ALA A 157 -6.71 -9.70 19.34
CA ALA A 157 -6.12 -8.39 19.07
C ALA A 157 -4.63 -8.48 18.63
N SER A 158 -3.81 -9.29 19.30
CA SER A 158 -2.41 -9.50 18.91
C SER A 158 -2.29 -10.20 17.55
N LYS A 159 -3.12 -11.22 17.30
CA LYS A 159 -3.14 -11.92 15.99
C LYS A 159 -3.61 -11.02 14.86
N THR A 160 -4.60 -10.16 15.11
CA THR A 160 -5.07 -9.17 14.13
C THR A 160 -3.98 -8.15 13.82
N ALA A 161 -3.27 -7.67 14.83
CA ALA A 161 -2.14 -6.77 14.67
C ALA A 161 -1.01 -7.40 13.83
N GLU A 162 -0.68 -8.66 14.10
CA GLU A 162 0.32 -9.42 13.34
C GLU A 162 -0.11 -9.62 11.87
N LEU A 163 -1.37 -9.96 11.63
CA LEU A 163 -1.92 -10.08 10.27
C LEU A 163 -1.89 -8.76 9.50
N ILE A 164 -2.23 -7.64 10.14
CA ILE A 164 -2.15 -6.32 9.51
C ILE A 164 -0.69 -5.98 9.17
N LYS A 165 0.25 -6.25 10.07
CA LYS A 165 1.68 -6.08 9.82
C LYS A 165 2.14 -6.93 8.64
N ASP A 166 1.73 -8.20 8.57
CA ASP A 166 2.06 -9.11 7.47
C ASP A 166 1.51 -8.62 6.13
N VAL A 167 0.25 -8.15 6.10
CA VAL A 167 -0.36 -7.57 4.88
C VAL A 167 0.41 -6.34 4.46
N TYR A 168 0.74 -5.44 5.38
CA TYR A 168 1.52 -4.24 5.09
C TYR A 168 2.88 -4.58 4.49
N GLN A 169 3.62 -5.52 5.10
CA GLN A 169 4.93 -5.96 4.59
C GLN A 169 4.85 -6.67 3.24
N LYS A 170 3.79 -7.46 3.00
CA LYS A 170 3.55 -8.10 1.69
C LYS A 170 3.24 -7.06 0.62
N ALA A 171 2.38 -6.08 0.93
CA ALA A 171 2.07 -4.98 0.03
C ALA A 171 3.33 -4.20 -0.35
N GLU A 172 4.17 -3.87 0.62
CA GLU A 172 5.43 -3.18 0.41
C GLU A 172 6.39 -4.01 -0.48
N ARG A 173 6.56 -5.30 -0.20
CA ARG A 173 7.40 -6.19 -1.05
C ARG A 173 6.85 -6.30 -2.48
N ASN A 174 5.54 -6.41 -2.64
CA ASN A 174 4.89 -6.50 -3.95
C ASN A 174 5.11 -5.22 -4.76
N LEU A 175 4.90 -4.06 -4.16
CA LEU A 175 5.14 -2.76 -4.82
C LEU A 175 6.59 -2.61 -5.29
N ARG A 176 7.54 -3.14 -4.53
CA ARG A 176 8.96 -3.15 -4.92
C ARG A 176 9.25 -4.11 -6.06
N SER A 177 8.72 -5.34 -6.01
CA SER A 177 9.00 -6.38 -7.00
C SER A 177 8.42 -6.08 -8.37
N HIS A 178 7.33 -5.30 -8.45
CA HIS A 178 6.65 -4.97 -9.71
C HIS A 178 7.06 -3.62 -10.30
N GLN A 179 8.20 -3.06 -9.89
CA GLN A 179 8.76 -1.80 -10.42
C GLN A 179 7.82 -0.58 -10.33
N ARG A 180 6.86 -0.63 -9.40
CA ARG A 180 5.89 0.46 -9.16
C ARG A 180 6.44 1.47 -8.14
N VAL A 181 7.70 1.90 -8.33
CA VAL A 181 8.42 2.80 -7.41
C VAL A 181 7.65 4.08 -7.14
N GLU A 182 7.01 4.62 -8.18
CA GLU A 182 6.21 5.83 -8.06
C GLU A 182 5.06 5.62 -7.07
N VAL A 183 4.23 4.62 -7.29
CA VAL A 183 3.12 4.30 -6.39
C VAL A 183 3.64 3.95 -5.00
N ALA A 184 4.69 3.12 -4.92
CA ALA A 184 5.30 2.75 -3.64
C ALA A 184 5.79 3.97 -2.85
N GLY A 185 6.53 4.87 -3.50
CA GLY A 185 7.05 6.08 -2.88
C GLY A 185 5.94 7.00 -2.36
N LEU A 186 4.87 7.19 -3.14
CA LEU A 186 3.71 7.98 -2.72
C LEU A 186 2.97 7.32 -1.54
N VAL A 187 2.72 6.01 -1.60
CA VAL A 187 2.07 5.25 -0.50
C VAL A 187 2.89 5.31 0.78
N ILE A 188 4.19 5.07 0.68
CA ILE A 188 5.12 5.15 1.83
C ILE A 188 5.11 6.55 2.44
N THR A 189 5.18 7.59 1.60
CA THR A 189 5.19 8.97 2.09
C THR A 189 3.87 9.36 2.75
N GLY A 190 2.74 8.99 2.15
CA GLY A 190 1.42 9.20 2.75
C GLY A 190 1.27 8.51 4.11
N GLY A 191 1.73 7.26 4.20
CA GLY A 191 1.73 6.49 5.45
C GLY A 191 2.66 7.10 6.51
N TRP A 192 3.85 7.58 6.11
CA TRP A 192 4.77 8.26 7.00
C TRP A 192 4.18 9.55 7.57
N VAL A 193 3.56 10.38 6.70
CA VAL A 193 2.90 11.62 7.11
C VAL A 193 1.78 11.32 8.11
N GLU A 194 0.91 10.37 7.81
CA GLU A 194 -0.22 10.03 8.69
C GLU A 194 0.22 9.42 10.01
N GLY A 195 1.21 8.52 9.99
CA GLY A 195 1.75 7.93 11.22
C GLY A 195 2.34 8.99 12.16
N LEU A 196 3.09 9.95 11.63
CA LEU A 196 3.64 11.07 12.41
C LEU A 196 2.53 12.03 12.87
N TYR A 197 1.52 12.27 12.03
CA TYR A 197 0.34 13.05 12.39
C TYR A 197 -0.41 12.40 13.56
N ILE A 198 -0.75 11.12 13.48
CA ILE A 198 -1.44 10.37 14.54
C ILE A 198 -0.65 10.45 15.84
N ALA A 199 0.66 10.16 15.80
CA ALA A 199 1.51 10.16 16.99
C ALA A 199 1.55 11.54 17.68
N THR A 200 1.73 12.61 16.89
CA THR A 200 1.81 13.98 17.42
C THR A 200 0.47 14.50 17.89
N GLN A 201 -0.64 14.12 17.24
CA GLN A 201 -1.99 14.46 17.72
C GLN A 201 -2.31 13.75 19.04
N ALA A 202 -1.94 12.47 19.16
CA ALA A 202 -2.16 11.67 20.36
C ALA A 202 -1.39 12.23 21.58
N VAL A 203 -0.11 12.60 21.40
CA VAL A 203 0.65 13.27 22.47
C VAL A 203 0.01 14.60 22.85
N GLY A 204 -0.44 15.38 21.86
CA GLY A 204 -1.02 16.70 22.11
C GLY A 204 -0.09 17.59 22.92
N THR A 205 -0.61 18.09 24.06
CA THR A 205 0.14 18.90 25.04
C THR A 205 0.68 18.09 26.21
N THR A 206 0.52 16.75 26.22
CA THR A 206 0.99 15.88 27.29
C THR A 206 2.51 15.96 27.41
N PRO A 207 3.08 16.32 28.55
CA PRO A 207 4.52 16.43 28.71
C PRO A 207 5.21 15.06 28.64
N ARG A 208 6.51 15.09 28.32
CA ARG A 208 7.33 13.88 28.35
C ARG A 208 7.59 13.46 29.81
N ASP A 209 7.12 12.28 30.14
CA ASP A 209 7.31 11.63 31.45
C ASP A 209 7.62 10.13 31.27
N ALA A 210 7.68 9.38 32.37
CA ALA A 210 7.97 7.94 32.32
C ALA A 210 6.95 7.14 31.50
N LYS A 211 5.68 7.58 31.38
CA LYS A 211 4.63 6.89 30.63
C LYS A 211 4.69 7.22 29.14
N THR A 212 5.02 8.46 28.81
CA THR A 212 5.04 8.97 27.43
C THR A 212 6.42 8.88 26.76
N ASP A 213 7.49 8.57 27.52
CA ASP A 213 8.87 8.59 27.01
C ASP A 213 9.07 7.73 25.77
N LYS A 214 8.50 6.53 25.73
CA LYS A 214 8.57 5.65 24.54
C LYS A 214 7.86 6.25 23.32
N LEU A 215 6.70 6.89 23.52
CA LEU A 215 5.98 7.56 22.43
C LEU A 215 6.78 8.76 21.90
N TYR A 216 7.40 9.55 22.77
CA TYR A 216 8.31 10.63 22.35
C TYR A 216 9.52 10.09 21.56
N ALA A 217 10.11 8.99 22.03
CA ALA A 217 11.19 8.33 21.30
C ALA A 217 10.72 7.80 19.94
N ARG A 218 9.49 7.29 19.84
CA ARG A 218 8.88 6.85 18.58
C ARG A 218 8.69 8.00 17.61
N ILE A 219 8.18 9.15 18.07
CA ILE A 219 8.05 10.37 17.26
C ILE A 219 9.43 10.83 16.76
N TRP A 220 10.45 10.82 17.63
CA TRP A 220 11.80 11.18 17.23
C TRP A 220 12.36 10.24 16.15
N ASN A 221 12.20 8.92 16.33
CA ASN A 221 12.62 7.92 15.35
C ASN A 221 11.92 8.13 14.00
N GLN A 222 10.64 8.50 14.03
CA GLN A 222 9.89 8.77 12.79
C GLN A 222 10.37 10.06 12.11
N VAL A 223 10.65 11.11 12.89
CA VAL A 223 11.29 12.34 12.36
C VAL A 223 12.65 12.00 11.74
N TYR A 224 13.47 11.22 12.44
CA TYR A 224 14.78 10.78 11.92
C TYR A 224 14.65 9.93 10.65
N SER A 225 13.63 9.08 10.54
CA SER A 225 13.40 8.23 9.37
C SER A 225 13.02 9.01 8.11
N PHE A 226 12.68 10.31 8.22
CA PHE A 226 12.38 11.15 7.06
C PHE A 226 13.53 11.19 6.04
N GLN A 227 14.78 11.06 6.48
CA GLN A 227 15.93 11.00 5.57
C GLN A 227 15.78 9.92 4.49
N TYR A 228 15.23 8.75 4.83
CA TYR A 228 15.04 7.65 3.89
C TYR A 228 13.91 7.95 2.89
N VAL A 229 12.81 8.56 3.36
CA VAL A 229 11.74 9.06 2.47
C VAL A 229 12.30 10.12 1.54
N SER A 230 13.03 11.11 2.08
CA SER A 230 13.64 12.18 1.31
C SER A 230 14.62 11.65 0.26
N GLN A 231 15.43 10.66 0.59
CA GLN A 231 16.36 10.02 -0.33
C GLN A 231 15.61 9.35 -1.49
N LEU A 232 14.59 8.53 -1.20
CA LEU A 232 13.78 7.86 -2.22
C LEU A 232 13.17 8.86 -3.21
N LEU A 233 12.61 9.97 -2.70
CA LEU A 233 12.01 11.00 -3.54
C LEU A 233 13.05 11.71 -4.39
N ASN A 234 14.21 12.07 -3.80
CA ASN A 234 15.29 12.76 -4.51
C ASN A 234 15.94 11.87 -5.59
N ASP A 235 16.16 10.59 -5.33
CA ASP A 235 16.70 9.63 -6.29
C ASP A 235 15.79 9.49 -7.52
N ASN A 236 14.52 9.81 -7.37
CA ASN A 236 13.50 9.72 -8.42
C ASN A 236 12.88 11.08 -8.79
N GLN A 237 13.51 12.20 -8.47
CA GLN A 237 12.98 13.57 -8.65
C GLN A 237 12.63 13.95 -10.11
N LYS A 238 13.07 13.18 -11.10
CA LYS A 238 12.66 13.36 -12.50
C LYS A 238 11.18 13.04 -12.72
N ASN A 239 10.59 12.24 -11.83
CA ASN A 239 9.15 12.01 -11.82
C ASN A 239 8.45 13.27 -11.30
N PRO A 240 7.49 13.84 -12.05
CA PRO A 240 6.82 15.09 -11.69
C PRO A 240 6.05 15.01 -10.37
N ASP A 241 5.49 13.84 -10.03
CA ASP A 241 4.76 13.63 -8.78
C ASP A 241 5.72 13.65 -7.58
N PHE A 242 6.92 13.09 -7.72
CA PHE A 242 7.94 13.18 -6.67
C PHE A 242 8.51 14.59 -6.54
N ALA A 243 8.76 15.29 -7.66
CA ALA A 243 9.19 16.68 -7.62
C ALA A 243 8.19 17.58 -6.90
N LYS A 244 6.90 17.39 -7.17
CA LYS A 244 5.80 18.08 -6.47
C LYS A 244 5.81 17.76 -4.96
N LEU A 245 5.92 16.47 -4.60
CA LEU A 245 5.91 16.04 -3.21
C LEU A 245 7.13 16.55 -2.41
N ILE A 246 8.31 16.60 -3.03
CA ILE A 246 9.52 17.20 -2.44
C ILE A 246 9.26 18.66 -2.06
N GLU A 247 8.64 19.46 -2.94
CA GLU A 247 8.32 20.85 -2.64
C GLU A 247 7.25 20.98 -1.54
N GLU A 248 6.23 20.11 -1.54
CA GLU A 248 5.20 20.08 -0.49
C GLU A 248 5.77 19.70 0.89
N LEU A 249 6.84 18.90 0.94
CA LEU A 249 7.51 18.45 2.17
C LEU A 249 8.68 19.33 2.62
N LYS A 250 9.02 20.38 1.90
CA LYS A 250 10.22 21.19 2.14
C LYS A 250 10.34 21.76 3.56
N ASP A 251 9.24 22.26 4.12
CA ASP A 251 9.22 22.77 5.50
C ASP A 251 9.44 21.64 6.52
N VAL A 252 8.83 20.47 6.27
CA VAL A 252 9.02 19.28 7.09
C VAL A 252 10.47 18.79 7.01
N GLN A 253 11.05 18.77 5.82
CA GLN A 253 12.46 18.42 5.62
C GLN A 253 13.40 19.33 6.42
N THR A 254 13.16 20.63 6.36
CA THR A 254 13.96 21.62 7.09
C THR A 254 13.87 21.40 8.60
N LEU A 255 12.66 21.16 9.09
CA LEU A 255 12.41 20.86 10.49
C LEU A 255 13.09 19.55 10.92
N CYS A 256 12.92 18.46 10.17
CA CYS A 256 13.54 17.17 10.50
C CYS A 256 15.06 17.30 10.61
N LYS A 257 15.74 17.94 9.63
CA LYS A 257 17.17 18.19 9.69
C LYS A 257 17.62 18.99 10.91
N SER A 258 16.79 19.91 11.41
CA SER A 258 17.09 20.67 12.61
C SER A 258 16.98 19.82 13.89
N LEU A 259 16.00 18.91 13.91
CA LEU A 259 15.72 18.05 15.07
C LEU A 259 16.67 16.84 15.18
N GLU A 260 17.20 16.34 14.06
CA GLU A 260 18.19 15.25 14.03
C GLU A 260 19.46 15.57 14.88
N LYS A 261 19.78 16.85 15.06
CA LYS A 261 20.90 17.31 15.89
C LYS A 261 20.64 17.23 17.38
N LYS A 262 19.39 16.99 17.79
CA LYS A 262 18.99 16.87 19.20
C LYS A 262 19.07 15.43 19.66
N PRO A 263 19.60 15.14 20.85
CA PRO A 263 19.66 13.79 21.38
C PRO A 263 18.28 13.22 21.70
N ARG A 264 17.31 14.09 21.94
CA ARG A 264 15.90 13.74 22.18
C ARG A 264 14.99 14.95 22.00
N MET A 265 13.71 14.70 21.74
CA MET A 265 12.69 15.74 21.62
C MET A 265 12.02 16.02 22.97
N ASN A 266 11.63 17.26 23.17
CA ASN A 266 10.75 17.71 24.24
C ASN A 266 9.34 18.04 23.69
N ASN A 267 8.43 18.48 24.56
CA ASN A 267 7.05 18.79 24.14
C ASN A 267 6.99 19.95 23.13
N ALA A 268 7.80 20.98 23.29
CA ALA A 268 7.84 22.10 22.34
C ALA A 268 8.26 21.63 20.93
N ASP A 269 9.23 20.72 20.84
CA ASP A 269 9.64 20.13 19.55
C ASP A 269 8.49 19.36 18.90
N VAL A 270 7.76 18.55 19.69
CA VAL A 270 6.62 17.78 19.20
C VAL A 270 5.50 18.68 18.70
N LEU A 271 5.23 19.80 19.38
CA LEU A 271 4.21 20.77 18.94
C LEU A 271 4.57 21.42 17.58
N ILE A 272 5.86 21.73 17.36
CA ILE A 272 6.32 22.25 16.06
C ILE A 272 6.16 21.18 14.98
N VAL A 273 6.54 19.92 15.26
CA VAL A 273 6.32 18.81 14.32
C VAL A 273 4.82 18.64 14.01
N LYS A 274 3.98 18.65 15.05
CA LYS A 274 2.53 18.57 14.92
C LYS A 274 1.97 19.64 13.98
N GLU A 275 2.39 20.89 14.14
CA GLU A 275 1.95 21.99 13.26
C GLU A 275 2.30 21.72 11.80
N LYS A 276 3.58 21.44 11.52
CA LYS A 276 4.09 21.25 10.16
C LYS A 276 3.50 20.01 9.49
N ILE A 277 3.43 18.89 10.21
CA ILE A 277 2.88 17.65 9.65
C ILE A 277 1.37 17.77 9.41
N THR A 278 0.62 18.48 10.27
CA THR A 278 -0.80 18.76 10.07
C THR A 278 -1.02 19.57 8.78
N ALA A 279 -0.18 20.56 8.52
CA ALA A 279 -0.29 21.37 7.30
C ALA A 279 -0.08 20.51 6.02
N VAL A 280 0.91 19.63 6.01
CA VAL A 280 1.16 18.71 4.91
C VAL A 280 0.02 17.69 4.77
N ARG A 281 -0.38 17.08 5.87
CA ARG A 281 -1.48 16.11 5.90
C ARG A 281 -2.77 16.69 5.32
N ASN A 282 -3.10 17.91 5.66
CA ASN A 282 -4.28 18.60 5.13
C ASN A 282 -4.21 18.83 3.62
N LYS A 283 -3.01 19.10 3.06
CA LYS A 283 -2.83 19.17 1.59
C LYS A 283 -3.05 17.81 0.91
N ILE A 284 -2.62 16.72 1.56
CA ILE A 284 -2.76 15.36 1.04
C ILE A 284 -4.21 14.88 1.08
N THR A 285 -4.91 15.16 2.18
CA THR A 285 -6.26 14.62 2.41
C THR A 285 -7.39 15.53 1.93
N GLY A 286 -7.10 16.77 1.58
CA GLY A 286 -8.09 17.76 1.09
C GLY A 286 -8.90 18.41 2.19
#